data_f6c8120ae7a43969694908bb286ef777
#
_entry.id   f6c8120ae7a43969694908bb286ef777
#
_cell.length_a   1.000
_cell.length_b   1.000
_cell.length_c   1.000
_cell.angle_alpha   90.00
_cell.angle_beta   90.00
_cell.angle_gamma   90.00
#
_symmetry.space_group_name_H-M   'P 1'
#
loop_
_entity.id
_entity.type
_entity.pdbx_description
1 polymer ?
#
loop_
_entity_poly.entity_id
_entity_poly.type
_entity_poly.pdbx_seq_one_letter_code
_entity_poly.pdbx_strand_id
1 'polypeptide(L)'
;MLANMKSFLQAIINVSEKAANIARACRREVQLFRLLVQEKSNEEKNQRFVQDFKTLADVLIQETVKHELGSKFPELIGFIQGEESNVFTNTLGETIEVKIMASQEDTAELLSKVLDGDRSAADLLALEVHRDVIIDSDIPQELNDTNNLLPMDTIGIWIDPIDSTAEYIQGTECSPDSHDIYVCGLRCVTVLIGAYNRKSGEPMIGVVNQPFFLENGDSWRGTFYWGVSCEGTVRNSFSAPPSPTSTVVLSGSETDALKENLAKHFELVEAAGAGYKLLSVARGLADIYILSRGSTFRHL
;
A
#
# COMPACT_ATOMS: atom_id res chain seq x y z
N MET A 1 -14.27 -19.09 -11.76
CA MET A 1 -15.58 -18.46 -11.34
C MET A 1 -15.63 -17.02 -11.81
N LEU A 2 -16.81 -16.46 -12.09
CA LEU A 2 -16.97 -15.05 -12.39
C LEU A 2 -17.33 -14.29 -11.11
N ALA A 3 -16.68 -13.16 -10.86
CA ALA A 3 -17.04 -12.27 -9.77
C ALA A 3 -17.57 -10.94 -10.32
N ASN A 4 -18.49 -10.33 -9.58
CA ASN A 4 -18.98 -9.02 -9.92
C ASN A 4 -17.91 -7.96 -9.62
N MET A 5 -17.66 -7.05 -10.55
CA MET A 5 -16.59 -6.01 -10.46
C MET A 5 -16.78 -5.11 -9.23
N LYS A 6 -18.03 -4.69 -8.94
CA LYS A 6 -18.34 -3.89 -7.74
C LYS A 6 -17.99 -4.64 -6.45
N SER A 7 -18.38 -5.91 -6.35
CA SER A 7 -18.06 -6.73 -5.17
C SER A 7 -16.58 -6.95 -4.98
N PHE A 8 -15.85 -7.11 -6.08
CA PHE A 8 -14.40 -7.30 -6.05
C PHE A 8 -13.68 -6.01 -5.65
N LEU A 9 -14.04 -4.88 -6.25
CA LEU A 9 -13.51 -3.55 -5.87
C LEU A 9 -13.80 -3.24 -4.39
N GLN A 10 -15.03 -3.50 -3.92
CA GLN A 10 -15.40 -3.30 -2.53
C GLN A 10 -14.56 -4.16 -1.57
N ALA A 11 -14.25 -5.39 -1.96
CA ALA A 11 -13.38 -6.25 -1.16
C ALA A 11 -11.96 -5.69 -1.06
N ILE A 12 -11.41 -5.18 -2.17
CA ILE A 12 -10.08 -4.55 -2.18
C ILE A 12 -10.08 -3.27 -1.32
N ILE A 13 -11.13 -2.43 -1.40
CA ILE A 13 -11.26 -1.23 -0.56
C ILE A 13 -11.32 -1.62 0.93
N ASN A 14 -12.16 -2.58 1.30
CA ASN A 14 -12.29 -3.02 2.70
C ASN A 14 -10.95 -3.53 3.26
N VAL A 15 -10.24 -4.36 2.50
CA VAL A 15 -8.96 -4.90 2.95
C VAL A 15 -7.86 -3.84 2.95
N SER A 16 -7.90 -2.84 2.07
CA SER A 16 -6.96 -1.72 2.10
C SER A 16 -7.12 -0.87 3.36
N GLU A 17 -8.35 -0.67 3.84
CA GLU A 17 -8.58 0.03 5.12
C GLU A 17 -8.21 -0.84 6.33
N LYS A 18 -8.41 -2.16 6.27
CA LYS A 18 -7.87 -3.09 7.28
C LYS A 18 -6.34 -2.98 7.34
N ALA A 19 -5.67 -2.95 6.21
CA ALA A 19 -4.22 -2.71 6.11
C ALA A 19 -3.80 -1.38 6.73
N ALA A 20 -4.54 -0.30 6.44
CA ALA A 20 -4.30 1.01 7.04
C ALA A 20 -4.49 1.01 8.56
N ASN A 21 -5.48 0.26 9.09
CA ASN A 21 -5.67 0.09 10.54
C ASN A 21 -4.48 -0.62 11.18
N ILE A 22 -3.96 -1.68 10.55
CA ILE A 22 -2.76 -2.39 11.01
C ILE A 22 -1.54 -1.46 11.01
N ALA A 23 -1.33 -0.67 9.93
CA ALA A 23 -0.25 0.30 9.85
C ALA A 23 -0.31 1.32 11.00
N ARG A 24 -1.51 1.85 11.28
CA ARG A 24 -1.73 2.78 12.40
C ARG A 24 -1.52 2.13 13.76
N ALA A 25 -2.00 0.89 13.95
CA ALA A 25 -1.83 0.15 15.20
C ALA A 25 -0.36 -0.11 15.52
N CYS A 26 0.42 -0.59 14.54
CA CYS A 26 1.86 -0.80 14.71
C CYS A 26 2.61 0.49 15.09
N ARG A 27 2.19 1.65 14.54
CA ARG A 27 2.83 2.93 14.84
C ARG A 27 2.53 3.48 16.24
N ARG A 28 1.37 3.16 16.83
CA ARG A 28 0.99 3.60 18.18
C ARG A 28 1.92 3.06 19.26
N GLU A 29 2.43 1.85 19.08
CA GLU A 29 3.31 1.16 20.02
C GLU A 29 4.78 1.50 19.73
N VAL A 30 5.18 2.74 20.02
CA VAL A 30 6.51 3.30 19.65
C VAL A 30 7.67 2.47 20.19
N GLN A 31 7.56 1.86 21.37
CA GLN A 31 8.61 1.03 21.94
C GLN A 31 8.75 -0.30 21.19
N LEU A 32 7.63 -0.89 20.78
CA LEU A 32 7.59 -2.09 19.95
C LEU A 32 8.04 -1.81 18.53
N PHE A 33 7.66 -0.65 17.98
CA PHE A 33 7.94 -0.31 16.59
C PHE A 33 9.44 -0.43 16.24
N ARG A 34 10.34 -0.06 17.16
CA ARG A 34 11.79 -0.20 16.96
C ARG A 34 12.26 -1.65 16.85
N LEU A 35 11.56 -2.58 17.48
CA LEU A 35 11.85 -4.02 17.42
C LEU A 35 11.28 -4.66 16.15
N LEU A 36 10.39 -3.96 15.46
CA LEU A 36 9.67 -4.46 14.29
C LEU A 36 10.31 -4.10 12.95
N VAL A 37 11.50 -3.48 12.96
CA VAL A 37 12.21 -3.03 11.75
C VAL A 37 13.35 -4.00 11.44
N GLN A 38 13.39 -4.52 10.24
CA GLN A 38 14.44 -5.41 9.74
C GLN A 38 15.06 -4.87 8.45
N GLU A 39 16.39 -4.84 8.34
CA GLU A 39 17.06 -4.58 7.08
C GLU A 39 16.88 -5.78 6.14
N LYS A 40 16.47 -5.54 4.91
CA LYS A 40 16.30 -6.58 3.88
C LYS A 40 17.62 -7.25 3.56
N SER A 41 17.59 -8.55 3.29
CA SER A 41 18.77 -9.28 2.80
C SER A 41 19.23 -8.73 1.43
N ASN A 42 20.47 -9.02 1.04
CA ASN A 42 20.99 -8.60 -0.26
C ASN A 42 20.18 -9.15 -1.45
N GLU A 43 19.47 -10.24 -1.27
CA GLU A 43 18.62 -10.89 -2.29
C GLU A 43 17.26 -10.19 -2.42
N GLU A 44 16.73 -9.68 -1.30
CA GLU A 44 15.43 -8.98 -1.22
C GLU A 44 15.58 -7.48 -1.48
N LYS A 45 16.75 -6.91 -1.19
CA LYS A 45 17.02 -5.48 -1.21
C LYS A 45 16.86 -4.86 -2.60
N ASN A 46 16.20 -3.73 -2.65
CA ASN A 46 16.25 -2.85 -3.80
C ASN A 46 17.61 -2.14 -3.87
N GLN A 47 18.42 -2.48 -4.88
CA GLN A 47 19.77 -1.94 -5.05
C GLN A 47 19.83 -0.41 -5.27
N ARG A 48 18.68 0.25 -5.42
CA ARG A 48 18.57 1.71 -5.47
C ARG A 48 18.88 2.37 -4.13
N PHE A 49 18.62 1.67 -3.03
CA PHE A 49 18.80 2.17 -1.68
C PHE A 49 20.09 1.66 -1.06
N VAL A 50 20.78 2.52 -0.31
CA VAL A 50 21.93 2.11 0.50
C VAL A 50 21.51 1.16 1.59
N GLN A 51 20.36 1.47 2.23
CA GLN A 51 19.67 0.61 3.20
C GLN A 51 18.21 0.47 2.77
N ASP A 52 17.69 -0.73 2.82
CA ASP A 52 16.30 -1.06 2.51
C ASP A 52 15.74 -1.87 3.68
N PHE A 53 14.61 -1.44 4.21
CA PHE A 53 14.02 -2.00 5.40
C PHE A 53 12.63 -2.54 5.12
N LYS A 54 12.26 -3.58 5.84
CA LYS A 54 10.88 -4.03 6.00
C LYS A 54 10.50 -3.98 7.47
N THR A 55 9.22 -3.82 7.75
CA THR A 55 8.70 -3.88 9.11
C THR A 55 7.78 -5.08 9.27
N LEU A 56 7.49 -5.47 10.52
CA LEU A 56 6.45 -6.47 10.76
C LEU A 56 5.09 -6.00 10.20
N ALA A 57 4.83 -4.68 10.17
CA ALA A 57 3.62 -4.14 9.60
C ALA A 57 3.50 -4.48 8.09
N ASP A 58 4.59 -4.34 7.32
CA ASP A 58 4.62 -4.71 5.89
C ASP A 58 4.21 -6.17 5.70
N VAL A 59 4.86 -7.07 6.44
CA VAL A 59 4.61 -8.51 6.35
C VAL A 59 3.18 -8.85 6.80
N LEU A 60 2.74 -8.30 7.92
CA LEU A 60 1.40 -8.58 8.48
C LEU A 60 0.28 -8.05 7.56
N ILE A 61 0.44 -6.86 7.00
CA ILE A 61 -0.49 -6.28 6.03
C ILE A 61 -0.58 -7.18 4.80
N GLN A 62 0.56 -7.55 4.21
CA GLN A 62 0.59 -8.39 3.02
C GLN A 62 -0.12 -9.72 3.25
N GLU A 63 0.20 -10.41 4.35
CA GLU A 63 -0.43 -11.70 4.66
C GLU A 63 -1.92 -11.56 5.01
N THR A 64 -2.33 -10.45 5.62
CA THR A 64 -3.76 -10.14 5.85
C THR A 64 -4.50 -9.96 4.53
N VAL A 65 -3.94 -9.20 3.58
CA VAL A 65 -4.56 -9.00 2.25
C VAL A 65 -4.67 -10.33 1.51
N LYS A 66 -3.62 -11.16 1.54
CA LYS A 66 -3.65 -12.53 0.94
C LYS A 66 -4.73 -13.39 1.55
N HIS A 67 -4.84 -13.39 2.87
CA HIS A 67 -5.82 -14.18 3.62
C HIS A 67 -7.26 -13.75 3.28
N GLU A 68 -7.56 -12.46 3.37
CA GLU A 68 -8.89 -11.91 3.15
C GLU A 68 -9.38 -12.10 1.71
N LEU A 69 -8.55 -11.71 0.74
CA LEU A 69 -8.93 -11.85 -0.66
C LEU A 69 -8.95 -13.33 -1.10
N GLY A 70 -8.01 -14.14 -0.63
CA GLY A 70 -7.99 -15.58 -0.92
C GLY A 70 -9.17 -16.33 -0.30
N SER A 71 -9.61 -15.95 0.90
CA SER A 71 -10.81 -16.53 1.54
C SER A 71 -12.09 -16.16 0.79
N LYS A 72 -12.18 -14.92 0.31
CA LYS A 72 -13.36 -14.43 -0.42
C LYS A 72 -13.39 -14.86 -1.88
N PHE A 73 -12.23 -15.01 -2.51
CA PHE A 73 -12.04 -15.37 -3.91
C PHE A 73 -10.99 -16.48 -4.01
N PRO A 74 -11.37 -17.76 -3.76
CA PRO A 74 -10.40 -18.87 -3.71
C PRO A 74 -9.58 -19.06 -4.99
N GLU A 75 -10.08 -18.60 -6.14
CA GLU A 75 -9.36 -18.66 -7.41
C GLU A 75 -8.11 -17.77 -7.44
N LEU A 76 -8.01 -16.81 -6.54
CA LEU A 76 -6.84 -15.94 -6.41
C LEU A 76 -5.71 -16.56 -5.56
N ILE A 77 -5.97 -17.66 -4.86
CA ILE A 77 -4.95 -18.35 -4.06
C ILE A 77 -3.78 -18.74 -4.96
N GLY A 78 -2.57 -18.31 -4.57
CA GLY A 78 -1.35 -18.48 -5.37
C GLY A 78 -1.09 -17.40 -6.43
N PHE A 79 -2.06 -16.48 -6.64
CA PHE A 79 -1.94 -15.36 -7.58
C PHE A 79 -2.02 -13.98 -6.91
N ILE A 80 -1.97 -13.95 -5.58
CA ILE A 80 -1.82 -12.75 -4.77
C ILE A 80 -0.38 -12.70 -4.34
N GLN A 81 0.36 -11.73 -4.88
CA GLN A 81 1.78 -11.52 -4.60
C GLN A 81 1.99 -10.14 -3.99
N GLY A 82 3.11 -9.94 -3.34
CA GLY A 82 3.50 -8.66 -2.81
C GLY A 82 5.01 -8.53 -2.75
N GLU A 83 5.47 -7.36 -2.37
CA GLU A 83 6.88 -7.00 -2.35
C GLU A 83 7.66 -7.80 -1.30
N GLU A 84 7.02 -8.16 -0.18
CA GLU A 84 7.72 -8.70 0.97
C GLU A 84 7.67 -10.22 1.06
N SER A 85 8.76 -10.80 1.56
CA SER A 85 8.72 -12.18 2.04
C SER A 85 7.92 -12.26 3.34
N ASN A 86 7.21 -13.36 3.55
CA ASN A 86 6.42 -13.58 4.78
C ASN A 86 7.26 -14.09 5.96
N VAL A 87 8.58 -13.97 5.87
CA VAL A 87 9.53 -14.40 6.91
C VAL A 87 10.03 -13.19 7.67
N PHE A 88 9.97 -13.25 8.99
CA PHE A 88 10.47 -12.22 9.89
C PHE A 88 11.41 -12.84 10.95
N THR A 89 12.51 -12.15 11.24
CA THR A 89 13.45 -12.59 12.28
C THR A 89 13.29 -11.69 13.50
N ASN A 90 12.97 -12.28 14.66
CA ASN A 90 12.81 -11.53 15.90
C ASN A 90 14.17 -11.12 16.50
N THR A 91 14.17 -10.35 17.59
CA THR A 91 15.42 -9.86 18.22
C THR A 91 16.24 -10.99 18.87
N LEU A 92 15.61 -12.13 19.14
CA LEU A 92 16.28 -13.33 19.64
C LEU A 92 16.99 -14.13 18.53
N GLY A 93 16.84 -13.70 17.27
CA GLY A 93 17.41 -14.36 16.10
C GLY A 93 16.59 -15.55 15.59
N GLU A 94 15.36 -15.71 16.06
CA GLU A 94 14.44 -16.74 15.56
C GLU A 94 13.75 -16.27 14.30
N THR A 95 13.81 -17.08 13.25
CA THR A 95 13.15 -16.80 11.97
C THR A 95 11.78 -17.46 11.95
N ILE A 96 10.73 -16.65 11.79
CA ILE A 96 9.33 -17.08 11.90
C ILE A 96 8.61 -16.75 10.59
N GLU A 97 7.88 -17.71 10.07
CA GLU A 97 6.96 -17.50 8.96
C GLU A 97 5.67 -16.86 9.49
N VAL A 98 5.42 -15.62 9.10
CA VAL A 98 4.19 -14.87 9.47
C VAL A 98 3.06 -15.30 8.56
N LYS A 99 1.94 -15.69 9.14
CA LYS A 99 0.70 -16.03 8.44
C LYS A 99 -0.51 -15.76 9.32
N ILE A 100 -1.64 -15.51 8.69
CA ILE A 100 -2.90 -15.32 9.40
C ILE A 100 -3.49 -16.70 9.69
N MET A 101 -3.74 -16.96 10.97
CA MET A 101 -4.31 -18.22 11.44
C MET A 101 -5.84 -18.17 11.37
N ALA A 102 -6.49 -19.33 11.56
CA ALA A 102 -7.94 -19.43 11.50
C ALA A 102 -8.66 -18.67 12.63
N SER A 103 -8.01 -18.51 13.78
CA SER A 103 -8.55 -17.77 14.93
C SER A 103 -7.66 -16.60 15.32
N GLN A 104 -8.26 -15.59 15.94
CA GLN A 104 -7.54 -14.46 16.52
C GLN A 104 -6.54 -14.93 17.58
N GLU A 105 -6.91 -15.89 18.41
CA GLU A 105 -6.06 -16.45 19.47
C GLU A 105 -4.80 -17.10 18.89
N ASP A 106 -4.95 -17.95 17.86
CA ASP A 106 -3.80 -18.62 17.22
C ASP A 106 -2.90 -17.61 16.51
N THR A 107 -3.49 -16.55 15.91
CA THR A 107 -2.72 -15.45 15.30
C THR A 107 -1.95 -14.68 16.37
N ALA A 108 -2.56 -14.40 17.52
CA ALA A 108 -1.90 -13.73 18.65
C ALA A 108 -0.77 -14.60 19.22
N GLU A 109 -0.93 -15.92 19.30
CA GLU A 109 0.14 -16.82 19.74
C GLU A 109 1.35 -16.79 18.79
N LEU A 110 1.09 -16.82 17.47
CA LEU A 110 2.15 -16.69 16.47
C LEU A 110 2.85 -15.34 16.57
N LEU A 111 2.09 -14.24 16.64
CA LEU A 111 2.65 -12.89 16.75
C LEU A 111 3.42 -12.67 18.06
N SER A 112 3.00 -13.28 19.17
CA SER A 112 3.75 -13.22 20.43
C SER A 112 5.17 -13.78 20.27
N LYS A 113 5.37 -14.83 19.47
CA LYS A 113 6.72 -15.36 19.19
C LYS A 113 7.54 -14.36 18.35
N VAL A 114 6.91 -13.69 17.38
CA VAL A 114 7.56 -12.65 16.56
C VAL A 114 7.96 -11.44 17.41
N LEU A 115 7.16 -11.13 18.44
CA LEU A 115 7.30 -9.99 19.34
C LEU A 115 8.06 -10.34 20.65
N ASP A 116 8.93 -11.34 20.62
CA ASP A 116 9.77 -11.74 21.75
C ASP A 116 8.98 -12.01 23.05
N GLY A 117 7.75 -12.49 22.93
CA GLY A 117 6.85 -12.82 24.04
C GLY A 117 5.92 -11.68 24.46
N ASP A 118 5.92 -10.52 23.78
CA ASP A 118 4.95 -9.45 24.09
C ASP A 118 3.53 -9.85 23.66
N ARG A 119 2.82 -10.46 24.60
CA ARG A 119 1.45 -10.93 24.38
C ARG A 119 0.47 -9.78 24.19
N SER A 120 0.67 -8.65 24.89
CA SER A 120 -0.25 -7.52 24.82
C SER A 120 -0.28 -6.91 23.42
N ALA A 121 0.90 -6.69 22.83
CA ALA A 121 1.02 -6.22 21.46
C ALA A 121 0.51 -7.25 20.44
N ALA A 122 0.80 -8.52 20.65
CA ALA A 122 0.33 -9.61 19.80
C ALA A 122 -1.20 -9.67 19.77
N ASP A 123 -1.86 -9.57 20.92
CA ASP A 123 -3.32 -9.56 21.03
C ASP A 123 -3.94 -8.35 20.29
N LEU A 124 -3.31 -7.17 20.41
CA LEU A 124 -3.76 -5.95 19.76
C LEU A 124 -3.65 -6.06 18.23
N LEU A 125 -2.52 -6.56 17.72
CA LEU A 125 -2.34 -6.75 16.28
C LEU A 125 -3.26 -7.85 15.73
N ALA A 126 -3.42 -8.97 16.45
CA ALA A 126 -4.34 -10.02 16.07
C ALA A 126 -5.79 -9.54 16.02
N LEU A 127 -6.19 -8.67 16.95
CA LEU A 127 -7.50 -8.02 16.94
C LEU A 127 -7.71 -7.19 15.66
N GLU A 128 -6.73 -6.37 15.26
CA GLU A 128 -6.83 -5.56 14.04
C GLU A 128 -6.89 -6.43 12.77
N VAL A 129 -6.11 -7.52 12.73
CA VAL A 129 -6.10 -8.47 11.61
C VAL A 129 -7.46 -9.16 11.45
N HIS A 130 -8.09 -9.59 12.54
CA HIS A 130 -9.36 -10.33 12.53
C HIS A 130 -10.60 -9.44 12.59
N ARG A 131 -10.43 -8.11 12.77
CA ARG A 131 -11.54 -7.17 12.78
C ARG A 131 -12.22 -7.12 11.40
N ASP A 132 -13.54 -7.25 11.38
CA ASP A 132 -14.32 -6.97 10.18
C ASP A 132 -14.27 -5.47 9.85
N VAL A 133 -13.89 -5.16 8.63
CA VAL A 133 -13.85 -3.79 8.10
C VAL A 133 -14.80 -3.71 6.91
N ILE A 134 -15.84 -2.89 7.06
CA ILE A 134 -16.81 -2.61 6.00
C ILE A 134 -16.85 -1.10 5.82
N ILE A 135 -16.43 -0.64 4.65
CA ILE A 135 -16.45 0.76 4.28
C ILE A 135 -17.65 1.02 3.38
N ASP A 136 -18.46 1.99 3.77
CA ASP A 136 -19.46 2.54 2.87
C ASP A 136 -18.73 3.39 1.82
N SER A 137 -18.65 2.86 0.61
CA SER A 137 -17.93 3.47 -0.50
C SER A 137 -18.90 3.80 -1.64
N ASP A 138 -18.79 5.01 -2.16
CA ASP A 138 -19.56 5.50 -3.31
C ASP A 138 -19.10 4.83 -4.62
N ILE A 139 -19.22 3.50 -4.68
CA ILE A 139 -18.94 2.75 -5.90
C ILE A 139 -20.17 2.83 -6.82
N PRO A 140 -20.03 3.32 -8.06
CA PRO A 140 -21.13 3.45 -9.00
C PRO A 140 -21.87 2.12 -9.20
N GLN A 141 -23.20 2.19 -9.25
CA GLN A 141 -24.06 1.02 -9.42
C GLN A 141 -23.83 0.33 -10.77
N GLU A 142 -23.37 1.07 -11.78
CA GLU A 142 -23.03 0.55 -13.12
C GLU A 142 -21.97 -0.58 -13.06
N LEU A 143 -21.06 -0.53 -12.08
CA LEU A 143 -20.07 -1.60 -11.86
C LEU A 143 -20.69 -2.91 -11.33
N ASN A 144 -21.99 -2.89 -11.01
CA ASN A 144 -22.74 -4.07 -10.57
C ASN A 144 -23.44 -4.81 -11.73
N ASP A 145 -23.40 -4.26 -12.95
CA ASP A 145 -24.09 -4.86 -14.09
C ASP A 145 -23.52 -6.24 -14.45
N THR A 146 -24.39 -7.10 -14.98
CA THR A 146 -24.02 -8.46 -15.40
C THR A 146 -22.98 -8.50 -16.51
N ASN A 147 -22.77 -7.39 -17.22
CA ASN A 147 -21.74 -7.23 -18.24
C ASN A 147 -20.35 -6.95 -17.64
N ASN A 148 -20.28 -6.61 -16.35
CA ASN A 148 -19.06 -6.31 -15.61
C ASN A 148 -18.61 -7.48 -14.72
N LEU A 149 -18.57 -8.69 -15.30
CA LEU A 149 -18.12 -9.89 -14.61
C LEU A 149 -16.64 -10.15 -14.90
N LEU A 150 -15.87 -10.34 -13.85
CA LEU A 150 -14.44 -10.58 -13.91
C LEU A 150 -14.14 -12.09 -13.87
N PRO A 151 -13.39 -12.63 -14.83
CA PRO A 151 -12.94 -14.02 -14.80
C PRO A 151 -11.80 -14.16 -13.77
N MET A 152 -12.14 -14.56 -12.54
CA MET A 152 -11.21 -14.58 -11.41
C MET A 152 -9.97 -15.46 -11.62
N ASP A 153 -10.10 -16.48 -12.46
CA ASP A 153 -8.99 -17.37 -12.86
C ASP A 153 -7.94 -16.71 -13.77
N THR A 154 -8.20 -15.50 -14.26
CA THR A 154 -7.25 -14.72 -15.07
C THR A 154 -6.67 -13.52 -14.32
N ILE A 155 -7.11 -13.27 -13.09
CA ILE A 155 -6.68 -12.11 -12.30
C ILE A 155 -5.49 -12.47 -11.43
N GLY A 156 -4.53 -11.55 -11.35
CA GLY A 156 -3.48 -11.51 -10.36
C GLY A 156 -3.62 -10.27 -9.51
N ILE A 157 -3.13 -10.34 -8.28
CA ILE A 157 -3.05 -9.20 -7.35
C ILE A 157 -1.58 -8.94 -7.05
N TRP A 158 -1.21 -7.66 -7.04
CA TRP A 158 0.05 -7.19 -6.51
C TRP A 158 -0.20 -6.25 -5.33
N ILE A 159 0.60 -6.40 -4.26
CA ILE A 159 0.50 -5.63 -3.04
C ILE A 159 1.85 -4.97 -2.77
N ASP A 160 1.84 -3.65 -2.55
CA ASP A 160 2.89 -2.96 -1.81
C ASP A 160 2.27 -2.57 -0.46
N PRO A 161 2.65 -3.26 0.62
CA PRO A 161 1.96 -3.13 1.90
C PRO A 161 2.20 -1.78 2.58
N ILE A 162 3.41 -1.21 2.44
CA ILE A 162 3.78 0.12 2.92
C ILE A 162 4.77 0.75 1.96
N ASP A 163 4.27 1.40 0.91
CA ASP A 163 5.13 2.26 0.08
C ASP A 163 5.65 3.43 0.91
N SER A 164 6.94 3.69 0.78
CA SER A 164 7.68 4.66 1.61
C SER A 164 7.95 4.19 3.04
N THR A 165 8.44 2.96 3.19
CA THR A 165 8.78 2.35 4.48
C THR A 165 9.74 3.22 5.31
N ALA A 166 10.66 3.94 4.68
CA ALA A 166 11.56 4.86 5.39
C ALA A 166 10.79 5.99 6.11
N GLU A 167 9.82 6.62 5.44
CA GLU A 167 8.96 7.65 6.04
C GLU A 167 8.06 7.05 7.13
N TYR A 168 7.57 5.84 6.90
CA TYR A 168 6.82 5.09 7.89
C TYR A 168 7.64 4.81 9.14
N ILE A 169 8.92 4.41 9.01
CA ILE A 169 9.83 4.16 10.13
C ILE A 169 10.16 5.45 10.87
N GLN A 170 10.49 6.53 10.16
CA GLN A 170 10.83 7.82 10.78
C GLN A 170 9.64 8.42 11.53
N GLY A 171 8.46 8.32 10.95
CA GLY A 171 7.23 8.81 11.57
C GLY A 171 7.17 10.33 11.74
N THR A 172 7.91 11.05 10.92
CA THR A 172 7.93 12.52 10.92
C THR A 172 6.70 13.09 10.21
N GLU A 173 6.41 14.34 10.49
CA GLU A 173 5.42 15.12 9.76
C GLU A 173 6.10 16.29 9.06
N CYS A 174 5.64 16.58 7.86
CA CYS A 174 6.08 17.72 7.07
C CYS A 174 4.87 18.56 6.68
N SER A 175 5.08 19.85 6.47
CA SER A 175 4.07 20.69 5.83
C SER A 175 4.06 20.43 4.32
N PRO A 176 2.90 20.57 3.66
CA PRO A 176 2.84 20.50 2.20
C PRO A 176 3.54 21.72 1.59
N ASP A 177 3.92 21.58 0.31
CA ASP A 177 4.41 22.69 -0.49
C ASP A 177 3.25 23.59 -0.99
N SER A 178 3.58 24.51 -1.92
CA SER A 178 2.60 25.44 -2.53
C SER A 178 1.54 24.75 -3.40
N HIS A 179 1.70 23.46 -3.72
CA HIS A 179 0.79 22.64 -4.53
C HIS A 179 -0.01 21.63 -3.69
N ASP A 180 0.00 21.76 -2.36
CA ASP A 180 -0.56 20.78 -1.43
C ASP A 180 0.08 19.38 -1.52
N ILE A 181 1.33 19.30 -2.00
CA ILE A 181 2.12 18.06 -2.05
C ILE A 181 3.02 17.98 -0.83
N TYR A 182 2.92 16.88 -0.09
CA TYR A 182 3.82 16.58 1.02
C TYR A 182 5.13 16.03 0.47
N VAL A 183 6.24 16.66 0.85
CA VAL A 183 7.58 16.28 0.36
C VAL A 183 8.15 15.06 1.11
N CYS A 184 7.73 14.87 2.37
CA CYS A 184 8.19 13.79 3.25
C CYS A 184 7.15 13.45 4.33
N GLY A 185 7.44 12.46 5.16
CA GLY A 185 6.71 12.12 6.35
C GLY A 185 5.55 11.15 6.13
N LEU A 186 4.79 10.91 7.20
CA LEU A 186 3.73 9.90 7.24
C LEU A 186 2.65 10.10 6.16
N ARG A 187 2.43 11.33 5.71
CA ARG A 187 1.44 11.61 4.66
C ARG A 187 1.84 11.11 3.27
N CYS A 188 3.13 10.78 3.08
CA CYS A 188 3.63 10.12 1.87
C CYS A 188 3.50 8.60 1.90
N VAL A 189 3.12 8.04 3.05
CA VAL A 189 2.96 6.58 3.19
C VAL A 189 1.65 6.14 2.55
N THR A 190 1.73 5.11 1.70
CA THR A 190 0.56 4.52 1.03
C THR A 190 0.57 3.00 1.12
N VAL A 191 -0.63 2.41 1.11
CA VAL A 191 -0.86 0.98 0.87
C VAL A 191 -1.40 0.84 -0.55
N LEU A 192 -0.76 0.02 -1.37
CA LEU A 192 -1.11 -0.15 -2.78
C LEU A 192 -1.59 -1.58 -3.03
N ILE A 193 -2.78 -1.71 -3.62
CA ILE A 193 -3.32 -3.00 -4.04
C ILE A 193 -3.79 -2.87 -5.48
N GLY A 194 -3.15 -3.60 -6.39
CA GLY A 194 -3.45 -3.60 -7.81
C GLY A 194 -3.91 -4.97 -8.31
N ALA A 195 -5.00 -5.01 -9.07
CA ALA A 195 -5.43 -6.19 -9.80
C ALA A 195 -5.10 -6.03 -11.29
N TYR A 196 -4.57 -7.07 -11.89
CA TYR A 196 -4.15 -7.09 -13.29
C TYR A 196 -4.56 -8.38 -13.98
N ASN A 197 -4.66 -8.34 -15.29
CA ASN A 197 -4.89 -9.53 -16.10
C ASN A 197 -3.56 -10.30 -16.27
N ARG A 198 -3.48 -11.52 -15.74
CA ARG A 198 -2.26 -12.36 -15.80
C ARG A 198 -1.82 -12.76 -17.20
N LYS A 199 -2.72 -12.70 -18.19
CA LYS A 199 -2.40 -13.07 -19.58
C LYS A 199 -1.83 -11.90 -20.37
N SER A 200 -2.41 -10.70 -20.19
CA SER A 200 -1.97 -9.50 -20.92
C SER A 200 -1.00 -8.62 -20.12
N GLY A 201 -0.99 -8.75 -18.79
CA GLY A 201 -0.27 -7.84 -17.90
C GLY A 201 -0.99 -6.49 -17.67
N GLU A 202 -2.16 -6.30 -18.27
CA GLU A 202 -2.87 -5.02 -18.19
C GLU A 202 -3.44 -4.79 -16.76
N PRO A 203 -3.23 -3.60 -16.17
CA PRO A 203 -3.86 -3.23 -14.92
C PRO A 203 -5.36 -3.05 -15.11
N MET A 204 -6.14 -3.54 -14.17
CA MET A 204 -7.60 -3.54 -14.22
C MET A 204 -8.24 -2.72 -13.10
N ILE A 205 -7.77 -2.89 -11.89
CA ILE A 205 -8.28 -2.22 -10.68
C ILE A 205 -7.10 -1.82 -9.82
N GLY A 206 -7.13 -0.60 -9.31
CA GLY A 206 -6.15 -0.12 -8.33
C GLY A 206 -6.84 0.54 -7.14
N VAL A 207 -6.34 0.27 -5.95
CA VAL A 207 -6.70 0.98 -4.72
C VAL A 207 -5.43 1.48 -4.05
N VAL A 208 -5.42 2.78 -3.75
CA VAL A 208 -4.38 3.46 -2.99
C VAL A 208 -4.99 3.95 -1.69
N ASN A 209 -4.53 3.46 -0.56
CA ASN A 209 -4.93 3.95 0.75
C ASN A 209 -3.78 4.76 1.37
N GLN A 210 -4.10 5.95 1.89
CA GLN A 210 -3.20 6.77 2.71
C GLN A 210 -3.60 6.60 4.19
N PRO A 211 -2.91 5.76 4.96
CA PRO A 211 -3.26 5.50 6.37
C PRO A 211 -3.20 6.74 7.25
N PHE A 212 -2.34 7.69 6.89
CA PHE A 212 -2.00 8.89 7.68
C PHE A 212 -2.40 10.17 6.92
N PHE A 213 -3.67 10.26 6.51
CA PHE A 213 -4.14 11.40 5.72
C PHE A 213 -4.48 12.62 6.57
N LEU A 214 -5.20 12.43 7.68
CA LEU A 214 -5.61 13.51 8.57
C LEU A 214 -5.28 13.15 10.02
N GLU A 215 -4.52 14.02 10.65
CA GLU A 215 -4.26 13.94 12.09
C GLU A 215 -5.47 14.44 12.89
N ASN A 216 -5.83 13.70 13.93
CA ASN A 216 -6.92 14.05 14.84
C ASN A 216 -6.47 13.78 16.29
N GLY A 217 -5.79 14.74 16.89
CA GLY A 217 -5.14 14.58 18.19
C GLY A 217 -4.10 13.45 18.14
N ASP A 218 -4.19 12.48 19.05
CA ASP A 218 -3.26 11.34 19.12
C ASP A 218 -3.57 10.22 18.13
N SER A 219 -4.46 10.44 17.17
CA SER A 219 -4.89 9.43 16.21
C SER A 219 -4.84 9.93 14.77
N TRP A 220 -4.72 8.99 13.84
CA TRP A 220 -4.75 9.25 12.41
C TRP A 220 -6.02 8.70 11.78
N ARG A 221 -6.56 9.45 10.83
CA ARG A 221 -7.61 9.02 9.92
C ARG A 221 -7.04 8.88 8.52
N GLY A 222 -7.29 7.73 7.89
CA GLY A 222 -6.91 7.46 6.50
C GLY A 222 -7.93 7.99 5.49
N THR A 223 -7.53 7.90 4.24
CA THR A 223 -8.40 8.04 3.05
C THR A 223 -7.95 7.05 2.00
N PHE A 224 -8.84 6.73 1.06
CA PHE A 224 -8.51 5.83 -0.04
C PHE A 224 -9.02 6.39 -1.36
N TYR A 225 -8.35 5.96 -2.42
CA TYR A 225 -8.70 6.25 -3.81
C TYR A 225 -8.71 4.96 -4.61
N TRP A 226 -9.58 4.89 -5.59
CA TRP A 226 -9.67 3.71 -6.45
C TRP A 226 -9.86 4.09 -7.91
N GLY A 227 -9.43 3.20 -8.80
CA GLY A 227 -9.64 3.26 -10.23
C GLY A 227 -9.91 1.90 -10.83
N VAL A 228 -10.74 1.88 -11.86
CA VAL A 228 -11.08 0.71 -12.68
C VAL A 228 -10.87 1.05 -14.13
N SER A 229 -10.16 0.18 -14.86
CA SER A 229 -10.00 0.25 -16.32
C SER A 229 -10.05 -1.18 -16.87
N CYS A 230 -11.24 -1.62 -17.26
CA CYS A 230 -11.47 -3.00 -17.68
C CYS A 230 -12.58 -3.07 -18.73
N GLU A 231 -12.33 -3.76 -19.86
CA GLU A 231 -13.31 -4.05 -20.91
C GLU A 231 -14.12 -2.82 -21.39
N GLY A 232 -13.44 -1.67 -21.50
CA GLY A 232 -14.06 -0.41 -21.93
C GLY A 232 -14.75 0.36 -20.80
N THR A 233 -14.81 -0.19 -19.60
CA THR A 233 -15.30 0.53 -18.42
C THR A 233 -14.13 1.27 -17.75
N VAL A 234 -14.23 2.60 -17.67
CA VAL A 234 -13.25 3.43 -16.95
C VAL A 234 -13.99 4.24 -15.89
N ARG A 235 -13.69 4.02 -14.62
CA ARG A 235 -14.27 4.75 -13.48
C ARG A 235 -13.20 4.93 -12.40
N ASN A 236 -13.33 5.99 -11.63
CA ASN A 236 -12.45 6.25 -10.50
C ASN A 236 -13.15 7.10 -9.43
N SER A 237 -12.51 7.22 -8.27
CA SER A 237 -12.97 8.01 -7.13
C SER A 237 -12.43 9.44 -7.12
N PHE A 238 -11.66 9.85 -8.13
CA PHE A 238 -11.08 11.19 -8.19
C PHE A 238 -12.13 12.23 -8.59
N SER A 239 -11.97 13.45 -8.04
CA SER A 239 -12.67 14.62 -8.55
C SER A 239 -12.14 14.97 -9.95
N ALA A 240 -12.89 15.79 -10.70
CA ALA A 240 -12.40 16.31 -11.99
C ALA A 240 -11.01 16.93 -11.81
N PRO A 241 -10.05 16.63 -12.70
CA PRO A 241 -8.71 17.18 -12.60
C PRO A 241 -8.75 18.71 -12.61
N PRO A 242 -7.99 19.37 -11.74
CA PRO A 242 -7.81 20.82 -11.83
C PRO A 242 -7.12 21.20 -13.14
N SER A 243 -7.05 22.49 -13.41
CA SER A 243 -6.28 22.98 -14.57
C SER A 243 -4.80 22.59 -14.43
N PRO A 244 -4.09 22.33 -15.55
CA PRO A 244 -2.68 22.02 -15.51
C PRO A 244 -1.86 23.03 -14.71
N THR A 245 -0.95 22.55 -13.87
CA THR A 245 -0.11 23.37 -12.99
C THR A 245 1.30 23.58 -13.53
N SER A 246 1.69 22.86 -14.58
CA SER A 246 3.06 22.75 -15.08
C SER A 246 4.05 22.18 -14.03
N THR A 247 3.55 21.35 -13.14
CA THR A 247 4.29 20.77 -12.02
C THR A 247 4.71 19.34 -12.32
N VAL A 248 5.98 19.05 -12.09
CA VAL A 248 6.56 17.70 -12.14
C VAL A 248 6.92 17.25 -10.73
N VAL A 249 6.35 16.11 -10.31
CA VAL A 249 6.76 15.46 -9.07
C VAL A 249 7.79 14.37 -9.37
N LEU A 250 8.86 14.31 -8.56
CA LEU A 250 9.95 13.37 -8.73
C LEU A 250 10.59 12.98 -7.39
N SER A 251 11.51 12.03 -7.40
CA SER A 251 12.27 11.65 -6.19
C SER A 251 13.45 12.58 -5.97
N GLY A 252 13.75 12.91 -4.70
CA GLY A 252 14.98 13.62 -4.34
C GLY A 252 16.27 12.94 -4.81
N SER A 253 16.21 11.62 -5.05
CA SER A 253 17.35 10.82 -5.54
C SER A 253 17.58 10.90 -7.06
N GLU A 254 16.75 11.62 -7.82
CA GLU A 254 17.01 11.86 -9.26
C GLU A 254 18.27 12.69 -9.46
N THR A 255 18.90 12.55 -10.65
CA THR A 255 20.17 13.24 -10.94
C THR A 255 19.98 14.74 -11.08
N ASP A 256 20.96 15.53 -10.65
CA ASP A 256 20.94 17.00 -10.76
C ASP A 256 20.78 17.44 -12.22
N ALA A 257 21.45 16.78 -13.15
CA ALA A 257 21.35 17.07 -14.59
C ALA A 257 19.91 16.91 -15.13
N LEU A 258 19.16 15.91 -14.64
CA LEU A 258 17.73 15.74 -14.99
C LEU A 258 16.91 16.86 -14.40
N LYS A 259 17.10 17.16 -13.10
CA LYS A 259 16.39 18.23 -12.39
C LYS A 259 16.63 19.60 -13.04
N GLU A 260 17.87 19.93 -13.35
CA GLU A 260 18.24 21.19 -14.04
C GLU A 260 17.58 21.32 -15.42
N ASN A 261 17.48 20.21 -16.16
CA ASN A 261 16.80 20.23 -17.46
C ASN A 261 15.29 20.44 -17.34
N LEU A 262 14.65 19.73 -16.41
CA LEU A 262 13.22 19.84 -16.19
C LEU A 262 12.83 21.22 -15.65
N ALA A 263 13.63 21.78 -14.72
CA ALA A 263 13.38 23.08 -14.11
C ALA A 263 13.37 24.26 -15.11
N LYS A 264 13.85 24.06 -16.35
CA LYS A 264 13.74 25.07 -17.42
C LYS A 264 12.31 25.22 -17.95
N HIS A 265 11.44 24.23 -17.73
CA HIS A 265 10.12 24.13 -18.35
C HIS A 265 9.01 23.86 -17.35
N PHE A 266 9.33 23.34 -16.16
CA PHE A 266 8.36 22.86 -15.17
C PHE A 266 8.77 23.34 -13.76
N GLU A 267 7.77 23.47 -12.92
CA GLU A 267 8.00 23.57 -11.49
C GLU A 267 8.25 22.15 -10.91
N LEU A 268 9.31 21.99 -10.14
CA LEU A 268 9.71 20.68 -9.63
C LEU A 268 9.37 20.54 -8.16
N VAL A 269 8.73 19.44 -7.81
CA VAL A 269 8.45 19.05 -6.43
C VAL A 269 9.10 17.70 -6.14
N GLU A 270 10.00 17.68 -5.18
CA GLU A 270 10.60 16.45 -4.70
C GLU A 270 9.73 15.85 -3.60
N ALA A 271 9.24 14.62 -3.78
CA ALA A 271 8.42 13.94 -2.79
C ALA A 271 8.86 12.50 -2.55
N ALA A 272 8.64 12.01 -1.33
CA ALA A 272 8.83 10.61 -0.96
C ALA A 272 7.67 9.73 -1.48
N GLY A 273 7.86 8.40 -1.52
CA GLY A 273 6.87 7.43 -1.93
C GLY A 273 6.56 7.43 -3.43
N ALA A 274 6.65 6.30 -4.08
CA ALA A 274 6.28 6.15 -5.49
C ALA A 274 4.75 6.19 -5.64
N GLY A 275 4.04 5.48 -4.78
CA GLY A 275 2.58 5.48 -4.73
C GLY A 275 2.00 6.85 -4.44
N TYR A 276 2.60 7.60 -3.51
CA TYR A 276 2.16 8.96 -3.20
C TYR A 276 2.36 9.92 -4.39
N LYS A 277 3.48 9.83 -5.12
CA LYS A 277 3.72 10.65 -6.32
C LYS A 277 2.74 10.32 -7.45
N LEU A 278 2.47 9.02 -7.69
CA LEU A 278 1.44 8.60 -8.63
C LEU A 278 0.05 9.12 -8.23
N LEU A 279 -0.27 9.05 -6.93
CA LEU A 279 -1.51 9.58 -6.39
C LEU A 279 -1.62 11.10 -6.55
N SER A 280 -0.51 11.85 -6.37
CA SER A 280 -0.47 13.30 -6.56
C SER A 280 -0.82 13.68 -8.00
N VAL A 281 -0.32 12.93 -8.99
CA VAL A 281 -0.69 13.12 -10.41
C VAL A 281 -2.16 12.74 -10.64
N ALA A 282 -2.62 11.59 -10.13
CA ALA A 282 -4.00 11.15 -10.31
C ALA A 282 -5.03 12.13 -9.69
N ARG A 283 -4.64 12.82 -8.61
CA ARG A 283 -5.43 13.88 -7.97
C ARG A 283 -5.32 15.25 -8.68
N GLY A 284 -4.41 15.39 -9.64
CA GLY A 284 -4.15 16.64 -10.34
C GLY A 284 -3.39 17.69 -9.52
N LEU A 285 -2.65 17.26 -8.47
CA LEU A 285 -1.74 18.14 -7.72
C LEU A 285 -0.43 18.36 -8.48
N ALA A 286 -0.06 17.43 -9.35
CA ALA A 286 1.03 17.55 -10.31
C ALA A 286 0.57 16.99 -11.66
N ASP A 287 1.21 17.44 -12.74
CA ASP A 287 0.86 16.99 -14.10
C ASP A 287 1.62 15.73 -14.50
N ILE A 288 2.85 15.58 -14.00
CA ILE A 288 3.76 14.52 -14.43
C ILE A 288 4.52 13.95 -13.22
N TYR A 289 4.63 12.62 -13.18
CA TYR A 289 5.60 11.92 -12.34
C TYR A 289 6.74 11.40 -13.19
N ILE A 290 7.99 11.72 -12.82
CA ILE A 290 9.18 11.24 -13.50
C ILE A 290 9.96 10.30 -12.59
N LEU A 291 10.29 9.12 -13.14
CA LEU A 291 11.14 8.11 -12.54
C LEU A 291 12.16 7.67 -13.60
N SER A 292 13.41 8.13 -13.46
CA SER A 292 14.49 7.77 -14.40
C SER A 292 15.27 6.52 -13.99
N ARG A 293 15.08 6.05 -12.77
CA ARG A 293 15.76 4.88 -12.20
C ARG A 293 14.80 3.72 -12.07
N GLY A 294 15.33 2.48 -12.04
CA GLY A 294 14.53 1.29 -11.83
C GLY A 294 13.72 1.35 -10.54
N SER A 295 12.50 0.86 -10.57
CA SER A 295 11.64 0.69 -9.38
C SER A 295 11.74 -0.73 -8.83
N THR A 296 11.11 -0.97 -7.68
CA THR A 296 11.01 -2.29 -7.04
C THR A 296 10.20 -3.27 -7.89
N PHE A 297 9.30 -2.77 -8.75
CA PHE A 297 8.49 -3.57 -9.67
C PHE A 297 9.34 -4.15 -10.81
N ARG A 298 10.18 -5.13 -10.50
CA ARG A 298 11.08 -5.76 -11.49
C ARG A 298 10.45 -6.92 -12.25
N HIS A 299 9.23 -7.32 -11.88
CA HIS A 299 8.61 -8.56 -12.35
C HIS A 299 7.17 -8.40 -12.87
N LEU A 300 6.77 -7.15 -13.17
CA LEU A 300 5.52 -6.90 -13.89
C LEU A 300 5.78 -6.69 -15.37
#